data_a44673871a815866df586e7274aa3b99
#
_entry.id   a44673871a815866df586e7274aa3b99
#
_cell.length_a   1.000
_cell.length_b   1.000
_cell.length_c   1.000
_cell.angle_alpha   90.00
_cell.angle_beta   90.00
_cell.angle_gamma   90.00
#
_symmetry.space_group_name_H-M   'P 1'
#
loop_
_entity.id
_entity.type
_entity.pdbx_description
1 polymer ?
#
loop_
_entity_poly.entity_id
_entity_poly.type
_entity_poly.pdbx_seq_one_letter_code
_entity_poly.pdbx_strand_id
1 'polypeptide(L)'
;MPEKEHEHFIHYKLDDEPESTIAKFLTPTQILTDAGFDAKTNYLEQLIGHEIKSYKEEPNVEIEMKDGLRFISKPIGPMPVS
;
A
#
# COMPACT_ATOMS: atom_id res chain seq x y z
N MET A 1 18.14 7.03 26.36
CA MET A 1 17.83 6.84 25.93
C MET A 1 17.50 6.18 25.51
N PRO A 2 17.38 6.08 25.20
CA PRO A 2 17.08 5.45 24.66
C PRO A 2 16.86 4.97 23.94
N GLU A 3 16.79 4.80 23.54
CA GLU A 3 16.67 4.33 22.95
C GLU A 3 16.16 3.89 22.41
N LYS A 4 15.99 4.04 22.21
CA LYS A 4 15.55 3.67 21.68
C LYS A 4 14.97 3.24 21.06
N GLU A 5 14.70 3.48 21.43
CA GLU A 5 14.00 3.14 20.72
C GLU A 5 14.13 3.05 19.46
N HIS A 6 14.10 2.30 18.94
CA HIS A 6 14.39 2.18 17.62
C HIS A 6 13.15 2.13 16.84
N GLU A 7 12.83 3.22 16.18
CA GLU A 7 11.78 3.13 15.24
C GLU A 7 12.29 2.35 14.08
N HIS A 8 11.67 1.25 13.84
CA HIS A 8 12.10 0.36 12.80
C HIS A 8 11.27 0.64 11.57
N PHE A 9 11.88 1.29 10.58
CA PHE A 9 11.16 1.59 9.35
C PHE A 9 11.01 0.34 8.51
N ILE A 10 9.82 0.14 8.00
CA ILE A 10 9.51 -0.94 7.08
C ILE A 10 9.51 -0.34 5.68
N HIS A 11 10.28 -0.94 4.78
CA HIS A 11 10.42 -0.41 3.43
C HIS A 11 9.64 -1.28 2.45
N TYR A 12 8.84 -0.64 1.63
CA TYR A 12 8.06 -1.32 0.63
C TYR A 12 8.00 -0.46 -0.61
N LYS A 13 7.35 -0.93 -1.67
CA LYS A 13 7.25 -0.17 -2.90
C LYS A 13 5.81 -0.10 -3.35
N LEU A 14 5.45 1.03 -3.93
CA LEU A 14 4.16 1.23 -4.57
C LEU A 14 4.44 1.81 -5.94
N ASP A 15 4.03 1.09 -7.00
CA ASP A 15 4.29 1.48 -8.38
C ASP A 15 5.79 1.69 -8.60
N ASP A 16 6.60 0.82 -7.99
CA ASP A 16 8.05 0.86 -8.05
C ASP A 16 8.67 2.06 -7.37
N GLU A 17 7.88 2.86 -6.67
CA GLU A 17 8.40 3.97 -5.88
C GLU A 17 8.66 3.51 -4.46
N PRO A 18 9.81 3.84 -3.88
CA PRO A 18 10.11 3.42 -2.52
C PRO A 18 9.26 4.18 -1.51
N GLU A 19 8.75 3.44 -0.55
CA GLU A 19 7.94 3.98 0.53
C GLU A 19 8.43 3.39 1.83
N SER A 20 8.10 4.03 2.94
CA SER A 20 8.45 3.49 4.24
C SER A 20 7.40 3.87 5.26
N THR A 21 7.31 3.06 6.30
CA THR A 21 6.36 3.30 7.38
C THR A 21 6.88 2.68 8.65
N ILE A 22 6.44 3.21 9.78
CA ILE A 22 6.72 2.56 11.06
C ILE A 22 5.52 1.75 11.53
N ALA A 23 4.41 1.82 10.83
CA ALA A 23 3.21 1.11 11.21
C ALA A 23 3.35 -0.37 10.89
N LYS A 24 2.92 -1.21 11.81
CA LYS A 24 2.96 -2.65 11.57
C LYS A 24 1.83 -3.10 10.68
N PHE A 25 0.75 -2.35 10.64
CA PHE A 25 -0.41 -2.67 9.80
C PHE A 25 -0.86 -1.40 9.11
N LEU A 26 -1.17 -1.52 7.83
CA LEU A 26 -1.76 -0.43 7.06
C LEU A 26 -2.90 -1.00 6.24
N THR A 27 -3.90 -0.16 5.98
CA THR A 27 -4.96 -0.55 5.07
C THR A 27 -4.58 -0.14 3.65
N PRO A 28 -5.19 -0.75 2.64
CA PRO A 28 -4.97 -0.29 1.26
C PRO A 28 -5.24 1.19 1.09
N THR A 29 -6.30 1.69 1.74
CA THR A 29 -6.59 3.12 1.69
C THR A 29 -5.44 3.95 2.23
N GLN A 30 -4.86 3.53 3.35
CA GLN A 30 -3.74 4.26 3.92
C GLN A 30 -2.51 4.23 3.03
N ILE A 31 -2.23 3.09 2.44
CA ILE A 31 -1.07 2.97 1.57
C ILE A 31 -1.22 3.90 0.37
N LEU A 32 -2.41 3.93 -0.23
CA LEU A 32 -2.67 4.81 -1.36
C LEU A 32 -2.59 6.28 -0.95
N THR A 33 -3.25 6.62 0.15
CA THR A 33 -3.30 8.01 0.59
C THR A 33 -1.92 8.53 0.95
N ASP A 34 -1.12 7.70 1.62
CA ASP A 34 0.23 8.11 2.01
C ASP A 34 1.11 8.38 0.80
N ALA A 35 0.82 7.74 -0.31
CA ALA A 35 1.59 7.94 -1.53
C ALA A 35 0.99 9.02 -2.43
N GLY A 36 -0.07 9.68 -1.99
CA GLY A 36 -0.64 10.78 -2.74
C GLY A 36 -1.75 10.37 -3.69
N PHE A 37 -2.21 9.14 -3.62
CA PHE A 37 -3.31 8.70 -4.47
C PHE A 37 -4.65 8.91 -3.77
N ASP A 38 -5.67 9.13 -4.58
CA ASP A 38 -7.02 9.26 -4.06
C ASP A 38 -7.63 7.87 -3.97
N ALA A 39 -7.87 7.41 -2.74
CA ALA A 39 -8.39 6.07 -2.52
C ALA A 39 -9.82 5.90 -3.00
N LYS A 40 -10.50 6.99 -3.33
CA LYS A 40 -11.83 6.90 -3.90
C LYS A 40 -11.81 6.54 -5.37
N THR A 41 -10.70 6.83 -6.05
CA THR A 41 -10.60 6.58 -7.48
C THR A 41 -9.55 5.54 -7.83
N ASN A 42 -8.88 5.00 -6.83
CA ASN A 42 -7.84 4.00 -7.04
C ASN A 42 -8.01 2.86 -6.05
N TYR A 43 -7.54 1.68 -6.43
CA TYR A 43 -7.48 0.58 -5.50
C TYR A 43 -6.07 0.00 -5.54
N LEU A 44 -5.78 -0.86 -4.56
CA LEU A 44 -4.44 -1.40 -4.39
C LEU A 44 -4.40 -2.85 -4.82
N GLU A 45 -3.30 -3.22 -5.47
CA GLU A 45 -2.97 -4.62 -5.72
C GLU A 45 -1.62 -4.90 -5.09
N GLN A 46 -1.44 -6.13 -4.65
CA GLN A 46 -0.16 -6.55 -4.07
C GLN A 46 0.43 -7.64 -4.93
N LEU A 47 1.72 -7.51 -5.21
CA LEU A 47 2.46 -8.54 -5.95
C LEU A 47 3.02 -9.52 -4.95
N ILE A 48 2.62 -10.78 -5.05
CA ILE A 48 3.08 -11.84 -4.15
C ILE A 48 3.64 -12.95 -5.02
N GLY A 49 4.98 -12.94 -5.17
CA GLY A 49 5.59 -13.90 -6.08
C GLY A 49 5.09 -13.68 -7.50
N HIS A 50 4.46 -14.71 -8.06
CA HIS A 50 3.90 -14.63 -9.39
C HIS A 50 2.43 -14.28 -9.39
N GLU A 51 1.87 -13.96 -8.22
CA GLU A 51 0.45 -13.74 -8.10
C GLU A 51 0.17 -12.29 -7.77
N ILE A 52 -1.02 -11.85 -8.11
CA ILE A 52 -1.47 -10.52 -7.80
C ILE A 52 -2.72 -10.64 -6.96
N LYS A 53 -2.69 -10.03 -5.77
CA LYS A 53 -3.85 -9.99 -4.91
C LYS A 53 -4.48 -8.61 -5.01
N SER A 54 -5.76 -8.57 -5.36
CA SER A 54 -6.49 -7.32 -5.48
C SER A 54 -7.17 -6.98 -4.16
N TYR A 55 -7.07 -5.73 -3.77
CA TYR A 55 -7.78 -5.22 -2.60
C TYR A 55 -8.93 -4.31 -3.00
N LYS A 56 -9.40 -4.45 -4.24
CA LYS A 56 -10.46 -3.58 -4.73
C LYS A 56 -11.70 -3.66 -3.86
N GLU A 57 -12.02 -4.87 -3.39
CA GLU A 57 -13.20 -5.07 -2.55
C GLU A 57 -12.89 -4.97 -1.06
N GLU A 58 -11.63 -4.72 -0.71
CA GLU A 58 -11.20 -4.70 0.68
C GLU A 58 -10.33 -3.51 0.97
N PRO A 59 -10.84 -2.29 0.79
CA PRO A 59 -9.99 -1.11 0.96
C PRO A 59 -9.60 -0.82 2.41
N ASN A 60 -10.26 -1.46 3.37
CA ASN A 60 -9.99 -1.19 4.77
C ASN A 60 -9.49 -2.41 5.54
N VAL A 61 -9.07 -3.45 4.84
CA VAL A 61 -8.49 -4.61 5.50
C VAL A 61 -7.09 -4.24 5.98
N GLU A 62 -6.67 -4.81 7.10
CA GLU A 62 -5.34 -4.52 7.62
C GLU A 62 -4.32 -5.45 6.97
N ILE A 63 -3.28 -4.86 6.42
CA ILE A 63 -2.18 -5.58 5.81
C ILE A 63 -1.00 -5.52 6.76
N GLU A 64 -0.46 -6.68 7.11
CA GLU A 64 0.75 -6.72 7.94
C GLU A 64 1.93 -6.26 7.09
N MET A 65 2.55 -5.17 7.52
CA MET A 65 3.62 -4.57 6.74
C MET A 65 4.94 -5.27 7.03
N LYS A 66 5.69 -5.52 5.98
CA LYS A 66 6.98 -6.17 6.04
C LYS A 66 7.89 -5.57 5.00
N ASP A 67 9.18 -5.67 5.23
CA ASP A 67 10.15 -5.22 4.24
C ASP A 67 9.99 -6.02 2.95
N GLY A 68 10.04 -5.31 1.85
CA GLY A 68 10.03 -5.96 0.56
C GLY A 68 8.68 -6.14 -0.08
N LEU A 69 7.62 -5.69 0.59
CA LEU A 69 6.30 -5.77 -0.03
C LEU A 69 6.23 -4.88 -1.27
N ARG A 70 5.46 -5.30 -2.24
CA ARG A 70 5.31 -4.56 -3.48
C ARG A 70 3.85 -4.42 -3.81
N PHE A 71 3.47 -3.20 -4.13
CA PHE A 71 2.08 -2.86 -4.43
C PHE A 71 1.99 -2.09 -5.73
N ILE A 72 0.80 -2.11 -6.32
CA ILE A 72 0.49 -1.37 -7.53
C ILE A 72 -0.83 -0.67 -7.32
N SER A 73 -0.92 0.59 -7.73
CA SER A 73 -2.18 1.30 -7.71
C SER A 73 -2.88 1.13 -9.06
N LYS A 74 -4.20 1.02 -9.02
CA LYS A 74 -5.01 0.84 -10.21
C LYS A 74 -6.22 1.75 -10.14
N PRO A 75 -6.67 2.29 -11.26
CA PRO A 75 -7.89 3.10 -11.24
C PRO A 75 -9.10 2.21 -11.04
N ILE A 76 -10.07 2.73 -10.30
CA ILE A 76 -11.31 2.01 -10.03
C ILE A 76 -12.26 2.20 -11.18
N GLY A 77 -12.81 1.07 -11.63
CA GLY A 77 -13.87 1.08 -12.59
C GLY A 77 -13.46 1.56 -13.95
N PRO A 78 -14.42 1.62 -14.84
CA PRO A 78 -14.13 2.07 -16.19
C PRO A 78 -13.83 3.55 -16.18
N MET A 79 -12.95 3.92 -17.07
CA MET A 79 -12.69 5.33 -17.25
C MET A 79 -13.91 5.97 -17.83
N PRO A 80 -14.23 7.15 -17.38
CA PRO A 80 -15.35 7.85 -17.99
C PRO A 80 -15.04 8.09 -19.43
N VAL A 81 -16.03 7.82 -20.21
CA VAL A 81 -15.88 8.09 -21.60
C VAL A 81 -16.56 9.37 -21.88
N SER A 82 -15.94 10.18 -22.55
CA SER A 82 -16.57 11.42 -22.79
C SER A 82 -17.14 11.48 -24.15
#